data_2545ea312f0bc5effeed8a721825931e
#
_entry.id   2545ea312f0bc5effeed8a721825931e
#
_cell.length_a   1.000
_cell.length_b   1.000
_cell.length_c   1.000
_cell.angle_alpha   90.00
_cell.angle_beta   90.00
_cell.angle_gamma   90.00
#
_symmetry.space_group_name_H-M   'P 1'
#
loop_
_entity.id
_entity.type
_entity.pdbx_description
1 polymer ?
#
loop_
_entity_poly.entity_id
_entity_poly.type
_entity_poly.pdbx_seq_one_letter_code
_entity_poly.pdbx_strand_id
1 'polypeptide(L)'
;MQCEYFPRGRQSGAALIIALIFLLLMTLLSTSAMRTSTMQERMAGSMRDWNLGFQGAEASLRAAEKYLLDNVVLPEFNDVDGFYQVNSPEMPVWVGEETSDGNGFVTYPYDVTGVAERPRYFLEKLSSARPAGTSTETGTPLEENFYFRITAVGYGGALDDDGSPLTAVVLSSVYRSH
;
A
#
# COMPACT_ATOMS: atom_id res chain seq x y z
N MET A 1 -63.16 62.34 -8.48
CA MET A 1 -62.21 61.24 -8.45
C MET A 1 -60.93 61.82 -7.88
N GLN A 2 -60.61 61.53 -6.59
CA GLN A 2 -59.38 61.96 -5.93
C GLN A 2 -58.42 60.72 -5.99
N CYS A 3 -57.31 60.87 -6.68
CA CYS A 3 -56.22 59.87 -6.64
C CYS A 3 -55.44 60.09 -5.34
N GLU A 4 -55.55 59.17 -4.40
CA GLU A 4 -54.70 59.15 -3.21
C GLU A 4 -53.26 58.73 -3.62
N TYR A 5 -52.36 59.68 -3.44
CA TYR A 5 -50.94 59.50 -3.66
C TYR A 5 -50.31 58.86 -2.41
N PHE A 6 -50.05 57.55 -2.41
CA PHE A 6 -49.32 56.88 -1.35
C PHE A 6 -47.82 57.21 -1.45
N PRO A 7 -47.23 57.84 -0.43
CA PRO A 7 -45.80 58.12 -0.42
C PRO A 7 -45.05 56.79 -0.29
N ARG A 8 -44.28 56.43 -1.31
CA ARG A 8 -43.31 55.31 -1.24
C ARG A 8 -42.23 55.67 -0.23
N GLY A 9 -42.29 55.09 1.00
CA GLY A 9 -41.27 55.22 2.00
C GLY A 9 -39.95 54.62 1.45
N ARG A 10 -38.90 55.44 1.41
CA ARG A 10 -37.53 54.99 1.01
C ARG A 10 -36.98 54.06 2.07
N GLN A 11 -37.09 52.75 1.85
CA GLN A 11 -36.43 51.71 2.68
C GLN A 11 -34.96 51.60 2.30
N SER A 12 -34.10 52.51 2.67
CA SER A 12 -32.69 52.51 2.34
C SER A 12 -31.82 51.74 3.34
N GLY A 13 -32.30 51.44 4.56
CA GLY A 13 -31.53 50.73 5.58
C GLY A 13 -31.61 49.19 5.49
N ALA A 14 -32.78 48.67 5.12
CA ALA A 14 -32.99 47.21 5.04
C ALA A 14 -32.17 46.53 3.92
N ALA A 15 -31.97 47.18 2.80
CA ALA A 15 -31.22 46.68 1.68
C ALA A 15 -29.74 46.42 2.03
N LEU A 16 -29.13 47.28 2.85
CA LEU A 16 -27.74 47.14 3.29
C LEU A 16 -27.57 45.92 4.20
N ILE A 17 -28.50 45.66 5.10
CA ILE A 17 -28.47 44.50 6.02
C ILE A 17 -28.63 43.21 5.22
N ILE A 18 -29.54 43.16 4.27
CA ILE A 18 -29.75 42.00 3.39
C ILE A 18 -28.50 41.73 2.56
N ALA A 19 -27.87 42.75 1.97
CA ALA A 19 -26.64 42.61 1.21
C ALA A 19 -25.48 42.06 2.07
N LEU A 20 -25.38 42.49 3.33
CA LEU A 20 -24.38 42.00 4.28
C LEU A 20 -24.58 40.52 4.62
N ILE A 21 -25.86 40.12 4.82
CA ILE A 21 -26.20 38.73 5.08
C ILE A 21 -25.86 37.83 3.85
N PHE A 22 -26.20 38.29 2.64
CA PHE A 22 -25.84 37.56 1.42
C PHE A 22 -24.33 37.43 1.24
N LEU A 23 -23.58 38.48 1.51
CA LEU A 23 -22.12 38.47 1.44
C LEU A 23 -21.53 37.49 2.46
N LEU A 24 -22.08 37.46 3.69
CA LEU A 24 -21.69 36.50 4.72
C LEU A 24 -21.97 35.05 4.28
N LEU A 25 -23.16 34.79 3.74
CA LEU A 25 -23.52 33.44 3.25
C LEU A 25 -22.62 33.00 2.08
N MET A 26 -22.36 33.90 1.11
CA MET A 26 -21.47 33.61 -0.01
C MET A 26 -20.03 33.30 0.45
N THR A 27 -19.51 34.04 1.44
CA THR A 27 -18.16 33.76 1.97
C THR A 27 -18.09 32.42 2.70
N LEU A 28 -19.14 32.07 3.48
CA LEU A 28 -19.20 30.76 4.15
C LEU A 28 -19.27 29.59 3.15
N LEU A 29 -20.07 29.72 2.10
CA LEU A 29 -20.17 28.71 1.04
C LEU A 29 -18.84 28.57 0.30
N SER A 30 -18.17 29.65 -0.04
CA SER A 30 -16.87 29.63 -0.73
C SER A 30 -15.79 28.95 0.11
N THR A 31 -15.71 29.27 1.41
CA THR A 31 -14.72 28.62 2.31
C THR A 31 -15.00 27.14 2.52
N SER A 32 -16.27 26.74 2.56
CA SER A 32 -16.65 25.33 2.66
C SER A 32 -16.27 24.54 1.40
N ALA A 33 -16.50 25.11 0.21
CA ALA A 33 -16.14 24.50 -1.05
C ALA A 33 -14.61 24.30 -1.18
N MET A 34 -13.79 25.27 -0.77
CA MET A 34 -12.33 25.15 -0.77
C MET A 34 -11.84 24.03 0.14
N ARG A 35 -12.41 23.87 1.33
CA ARG A 35 -12.02 22.79 2.26
C ARG A 35 -12.29 21.41 1.68
N THR A 36 -13.41 21.24 0.99
CA THR A 36 -13.77 19.98 0.34
C THR A 36 -12.80 19.63 -0.78
N SER A 37 -12.41 20.61 -1.61
CA SER A 37 -11.44 20.40 -2.69
C SER A 37 -10.08 19.97 -2.18
N THR A 38 -9.54 20.65 -1.16
CA THR A 38 -8.25 20.27 -0.56
C THR A 38 -8.27 18.90 0.09
N MET A 39 -9.38 18.49 0.68
CA MET A 39 -9.53 17.15 1.23
C MET A 39 -9.53 16.09 0.13
N GLN A 40 -10.24 16.34 -0.97
CA GLN A 40 -10.26 15.44 -2.13
C GLN A 40 -8.87 15.28 -2.77
N GLU A 41 -8.12 16.36 -2.91
CA GLU A 41 -6.75 16.33 -3.43
C GLU A 41 -5.81 15.49 -2.55
N ARG A 42 -5.91 15.67 -1.24
CA ARG A 42 -5.12 14.87 -0.28
C ARG A 42 -5.49 13.39 -0.33
N MET A 43 -6.79 13.06 -0.40
CA MET A 43 -7.24 11.67 -0.54
C MET A 43 -6.77 11.06 -1.87
N ALA A 44 -6.86 11.80 -2.98
CA ALA A 44 -6.37 11.33 -4.27
C ALA A 44 -4.85 11.11 -4.27
N GLY A 45 -4.08 12.00 -3.63
CA GLY A 45 -2.64 11.85 -3.43
C GLY A 45 -2.30 10.61 -2.62
N SER A 46 -2.95 10.39 -1.49
CA SER A 46 -2.77 9.22 -0.64
C SER A 46 -3.14 7.91 -1.35
N MET A 47 -4.25 7.90 -2.11
CA MET A 47 -4.63 6.72 -2.91
C MET A 47 -3.61 6.41 -4.01
N ARG A 48 -3.06 7.44 -4.66
CA ARG A 48 -2.01 7.25 -5.66
C ARG A 48 -0.76 6.65 -5.04
N ASP A 49 -0.36 7.16 -3.89
CA ASP A 49 0.82 6.69 -3.17
C ASP A 49 0.66 5.23 -2.73
N TRP A 50 -0.49 4.89 -2.17
CA TRP A 50 -0.83 3.51 -1.82
C TRP A 50 -0.82 2.58 -3.05
N ASN A 51 -1.38 3.03 -4.19
CA ASN A 51 -1.37 2.25 -5.43
C ASN A 51 0.06 1.98 -5.95
N LEU A 52 0.97 2.95 -5.82
CA LEU A 52 2.38 2.76 -6.17
C LEU A 52 3.02 1.70 -5.28
N GLY A 53 2.82 1.78 -3.97
CA GLY A 53 3.27 0.78 -3.02
C GLY A 53 2.73 -0.61 -3.34
N PHE A 54 1.43 -0.71 -3.65
CA PHE A 54 0.80 -1.97 -4.03
C PHE A 54 1.41 -2.57 -5.31
N GLN A 55 1.60 -1.77 -6.35
CA GLN A 55 2.23 -2.22 -7.59
C GLN A 55 3.68 -2.68 -7.36
N GLY A 56 4.44 -1.98 -6.52
CA GLY A 56 5.78 -2.37 -6.12
C GLY A 56 5.80 -3.70 -5.39
N ALA A 57 4.92 -3.88 -4.41
CA ALA A 57 4.80 -5.13 -3.66
C ALA A 57 4.39 -6.30 -4.58
N GLU A 58 3.44 -6.08 -5.50
CA GLU A 58 3.01 -7.10 -6.45
C GLU A 58 4.12 -7.50 -7.43
N ALA A 59 4.87 -6.52 -7.94
CA ALA A 59 6.01 -6.78 -8.80
C ALA A 59 7.09 -7.60 -8.08
N SER A 60 7.37 -7.27 -6.83
CA SER A 60 8.33 -7.99 -5.97
C SER A 60 7.86 -9.42 -5.66
N LEU A 61 6.57 -9.59 -5.38
CA LEU A 61 5.97 -10.91 -5.15
C LEU A 61 6.08 -11.81 -6.38
N ARG A 62 5.78 -11.29 -7.57
CA ARG A 62 5.93 -12.03 -8.83
C ARG A 62 7.39 -12.36 -9.15
N ALA A 63 8.32 -11.49 -8.79
CA ALA A 63 9.74 -11.77 -8.94
C ALA A 63 10.18 -12.93 -8.04
N ALA A 64 9.66 -13.00 -6.81
CA ALA A 64 9.91 -14.10 -5.90
C ALA A 64 9.31 -15.43 -6.40
N GLU A 65 8.08 -15.40 -6.91
CA GLU A 65 7.45 -16.58 -7.54
C GLU A 65 8.26 -17.06 -8.75
N LYS A 66 8.70 -16.14 -9.60
CA LYS A 66 9.57 -16.45 -10.73
C LYS A 66 10.90 -17.04 -10.28
N TYR A 67 11.49 -16.51 -9.22
CA TYR A 67 12.72 -17.05 -8.64
C TYR A 67 12.54 -18.50 -8.21
N LEU A 68 11.44 -18.86 -7.56
CA LEU A 68 11.12 -20.23 -7.17
C LEU A 68 10.87 -21.16 -8.36
N LEU A 69 10.31 -20.63 -9.46
CA LEU A 69 10.09 -21.37 -10.69
C LEU A 69 11.38 -21.68 -11.46
N ASP A 70 12.26 -20.69 -11.56
CA ASP A 70 13.46 -20.77 -12.40
C ASP A 70 14.60 -21.57 -11.71
N ASN A 71 14.57 -21.67 -10.37
CA ASN A 71 15.61 -22.35 -9.60
C ASN A 71 15.15 -23.75 -9.15
N VAL A 72 15.61 -24.78 -9.85
CA VAL A 72 15.38 -26.19 -9.46
C VAL A 72 16.10 -26.53 -8.15
N VAL A 73 17.25 -25.90 -7.90
CA VAL A 73 18.01 -26.03 -6.65
C VAL A 73 17.83 -24.72 -5.88
N LEU A 74 16.97 -24.77 -4.89
CA LEU A 74 16.75 -23.62 -4.00
C LEU A 74 17.96 -23.39 -3.09
N PRO A 75 18.25 -22.15 -2.71
CA PRO A 75 19.26 -21.84 -1.71
C PRO A 75 18.90 -22.49 -0.36
N GLU A 76 19.89 -22.62 0.49
CA GLU A 76 19.64 -23.07 1.86
C GLU A 76 18.86 -22.00 2.62
N PHE A 77 17.78 -22.43 3.29
CA PHE A 77 16.99 -21.58 4.18
C PHE A 77 17.69 -21.60 5.56
N ASN A 78 18.64 -20.70 5.73
CA ASN A 78 19.50 -20.60 6.90
C ASN A 78 19.29 -19.34 7.72
N ASP A 79 18.11 -18.73 7.56
CA ASP A 79 17.64 -17.53 8.28
C ASP A 79 18.45 -16.25 7.98
N VAL A 80 19.01 -16.18 6.78
CA VAL A 80 19.75 -15.00 6.27
C VAL A 80 19.35 -14.65 4.84
N ASP A 81 19.66 -13.45 4.40
CA ASP A 81 19.55 -12.99 3.00
C ASP A 81 18.17 -13.17 2.36
N GLY A 82 17.11 -13.11 3.17
CA GLY A 82 15.74 -13.22 2.69
C GLY A 82 15.21 -14.66 2.56
N PHE A 83 15.93 -15.67 3.08
CA PHE A 83 15.53 -17.07 3.06
C PHE A 83 15.41 -17.61 4.49
N TYR A 84 14.18 -17.78 4.97
CA TYR A 84 13.89 -18.11 6.36
C TYR A 84 13.22 -19.48 6.50
N GLN A 85 13.50 -20.13 7.63
CA GLN A 85 12.71 -21.27 8.06
C GLN A 85 11.40 -20.81 8.71
N VAL A 86 10.43 -21.71 8.81
CA VAL A 86 9.13 -21.42 9.41
C VAL A 86 9.29 -20.89 10.84
N ASN A 87 8.66 -19.75 11.12
CA ASN A 87 8.69 -19.07 12.42
C ASN A 87 10.11 -18.73 12.91
N SER A 88 11.04 -18.46 12.01
CA SER A 88 12.37 -18.00 12.40
C SER A 88 12.28 -16.68 13.19
N PRO A 89 13.00 -16.54 14.33
CA PRO A 89 13.07 -15.28 15.08
C PRO A 89 13.86 -14.19 14.33
N GLU A 90 14.67 -14.57 13.34
CA GLU A 90 15.46 -13.65 12.51
C GLU A 90 14.63 -13.03 11.37
N MET A 91 13.37 -13.44 11.24
CA MET A 91 12.48 -12.97 10.18
C MET A 91 12.19 -11.49 10.34
N PRO A 92 12.30 -10.67 9.28
CA PRO A 92 12.09 -9.23 9.37
C PRO A 92 10.66 -8.89 9.80
N VAL A 93 10.55 -7.94 10.71
CA VAL A 93 9.27 -7.36 11.12
C VAL A 93 9.07 -6.06 10.34
N TRP A 94 8.01 -5.98 9.56
CA TRP A 94 7.72 -4.86 8.66
C TRP A 94 7.34 -3.55 9.36
N VAL A 95 7.07 -3.59 10.64
CA VAL A 95 6.49 -2.47 11.38
C VAL A 95 7.62 -1.63 11.98
N GLY A 96 8.10 -0.64 11.23
CA GLY A 96 8.78 0.53 11.78
C GLY A 96 10.20 0.36 12.30
N GLU A 97 10.77 -0.83 12.29
CA GLU A 97 12.19 -1.02 12.55
C GLU A 97 12.92 -1.16 11.23
N GLU A 98 13.80 -0.19 10.95
CA GLU A 98 14.89 -0.40 10.04
C GLU A 98 15.63 -1.65 10.52
N THR A 99 15.54 -2.73 9.77
CA THR A 99 16.57 -3.77 9.89
C THR A 99 17.82 -3.11 9.40
N SER A 100 18.64 -2.67 10.34
CA SER A 100 19.76 -1.75 10.20
C SER A 100 20.82 -2.17 9.20
N ASP A 101 20.74 -3.37 8.64
CA ASP A 101 21.79 -3.96 7.82
C ASP A 101 21.36 -4.34 6.39
N GLY A 102 20.09 -4.20 6.01
CA GLY A 102 19.63 -4.54 4.65
C GLY A 102 19.68 -6.04 4.30
N ASN A 103 20.15 -6.89 5.19
CA ASN A 103 20.49 -8.30 4.93
C ASN A 103 19.30 -9.27 5.10
N GLY A 104 18.14 -8.78 5.56
CA GLY A 104 16.97 -9.62 5.79
C GLY A 104 16.04 -9.81 4.58
N PHE A 105 16.34 -9.21 3.44
CA PHE A 105 15.45 -9.16 2.29
C PHE A 105 16.19 -9.35 0.97
N VAL A 106 15.47 -9.90 0.01
CA VAL A 106 15.90 -9.84 -1.39
C VAL A 106 15.31 -8.57 -2.02
N THR A 107 16.16 -7.70 -2.52
CA THR A 107 15.73 -6.47 -3.20
C THR A 107 15.30 -6.78 -4.64
N TYR A 108 14.18 -6.21 -5.06
CA TYR A 108 13.70 -6.32 -6.44
C TYR A 108 14.75 -5.76 -7.41
N PRO A 109 15.14 -6.53 -8.45
CA PRO A 109 16.31 -6.20 -9.26
C PRO A 109 16.10 -5.04 -10.24
N TYR A 110 14.86 -4.63 -10.48
CA TYR A 110 14.56 -3.58 -11.46
C TYR A 110 14.13 -2.30 -10.76
N ASP A 111 14.40 -1.15 -11.41
CA ASP A 111 13.95 0.14 -10.90
C ASP A 111 12.46 0.32 -11.16
N VAL A 112 11.72 0.67 -10.12
CA VAL A 112 10.31 1.03 -10.21
C VAL A 112 10.20 2.54 -10.15
N THR A 113 9.62 3.14 -11.19
CA THR A 113 9.52 4.60 -11.28
C THR A 113 8.50 5.16 -10.30
N GLY A 114 8.90 6.17 -9.54
CA GLY A 114 8.00 6.92 -8.67
C GLY A 114 7.81 6.35 -7.27
N VAL A 115 8.52 5.29 -6.90
CA VAL A 115 8.57 4.76 -5.53
C VAL A 115 9.74 5.38 -4.76
N ALA A 116 9.59 5.53 -3.45
CA ALA A 116 10.63 6.07 -2.58
C ALA A 116 11.81 5.10 -2.40
N GLU A 117 11.50 3.81 -2.28
CA GLU A 117 12.49 2.75 -2.15
C GLU A 117 12.15 1.58 -3.07
N ARG A 118 13.18 0.79 -3.43
CA ARG A 118 12.99 -0.44 -4.19
C ARG A 118 12.16 -1.45 -3.39
N PRO A 119 11.19 -2.11 -4.03
CA PRO A 119 10.45 -3.19 -3.39
C PRO A 119 11.38 -4.33 -2.95
N ARG A 120 10.99 -5.01 -1.88
CA ARG A 120 11.77 -6.10 -1.30
C ARG A 120 10.86 -7.28 -1.00
N TYR A 121 11.43 -8.47 -0.92
CA TYR A 121 10.70 -9.66 -0.51
C TYR A 121 11.57 -10.59 0.32
N PHE A 122 10.93 -11.49 1.05
CA PHE A 122 11.58 -12.65 1.64
C PHE A 122 10.73 -13.91 1.47
N LEU A 123 11.39 -15.04 1.57
CA LEU A 123 10.84 -16.37 1.42
C LEU A 123 10.92 -17.12 2.73
N GLU A 124 9.82 -17.74 3.13
CA GLU A 124 9.74 -18.61 4.30
C GLU A 124 9.40 -20.02 3.81
N LYS A 125 10.24 -20.99 4.15
CA LYS A 125 10.00 -22.41 3.84
C LYS A 125 9.04 -22.99 4.87
N LEU A 126 7.83 -23.27 4.45
CA LEU A 126 6.83 -23.95 5.27
C LEU A 126 7.12 -25.45 5.32
N SER A 127 6.50 -26.17 6.26
CA SER A 127 6.64 -27.62 6.33
C SER A 127 6.12 -28.29 5.05
N SER A 128 6.84 -29.30 4.56
CA SER A 128 6.37 -30.14 3.46
C SER A 128 5.09 -30.88 3.87
N ALA A 129 4.09 -30.88 2.99
CA ALA A 129 2.89 -31.66 3.18
C ALA A 129 2.83 -32.77 2.14
N ARG A 130 2.54 -33.99 2.59
CA ARG A 130 2.25 -35.12 1.70
C ARG A 130 0.78 -35.01 1.26
N PRO A 131 0.49 -35.21 -0.03
CA PRO A 131 -0.89 -35.34 -0.48
C PRO A 131 -1.57 -36.50 0.25
N ALA A 132 -2.71 -36.24 0.87
CA ALA A 132 -3.53 -37.27 1.49
C ALA A 132 -4.02 -38.27 0.39
N GLY A 133 -3.67 -39.51 0.47
CA GLY A 133 -4.17 -40.55 -0.45
C GLY A 133 -3.13 -41.22 -1.33
N THR A 134 -1.84 -40.87 -1.27
CA THR A 134 -0.77 -41.61 -1.90
C THR A 134 -0.48 -42.87 -1.05
N SER A 135 -0.92 -44.02 -1.54
CA SER A 135 -0.52 -45.31 -1.00
C SER A 135 1.00 -45.48 -1.14
N THR A 136 1.67 -45.83 -0.04
CA THR A 136 3.07 -46.19 -0.06
C THR A 136 3.26 -47.52 -0.77
N GLU A 137 3.17 -47.53 -2.10
CA GLU A 137 3.70 -48.65 -2.87
C GLU A 137 5.22 -48.56 -2.87
N THR A 138 5.85 -49.63 -2.41
CA THR A 138 7.28 -49.75 -2.29
C THR A 138 7.95 -49.57 -3.65
N GLY A 139 8.62 -48.43 -3.86
CA GLY A 139 9.41 -48.17 -5.07
C GLY A 139 9.07 -46.90 -5.86
N THR A 140 8.00 -46.20 -5.57
CA THR A 140 7.74 -44.88 -6.18
C THR A 140 8.38 -43.74 -5.35
N PRO A 141 9.15 -42.84 -5.97
CA PRO A 141 9.64 -41.65 -5.28
C PRO A 141 8.43 -40.88 -4.77
N LEU A 142 8.39 -40.64 -3.46
CA LEU A 142 7.34 -39.79 -2.87
C LEU A 142 7.59 -38.35 -3.34
N GLU A 143 6.68 -37.81 -4.13
CA GLU A 143 6.70 -36.39 -4.48
C GLU A 143 6.42 -35.59 -3.20
N GLU A 144 7.46 -34.99 -2.65
CA GLU A 144 7.32 -34.04 -1.55
C GLU A 144 6.97 -32.69 -2.13
N ASN A 145 5.76 -32.21 -1.84
CA ASN A 145 5.38 -30.84 -2.17
C ASN A 145 5.96 -29.89 -1.12
N PHE A 146 6.77 -28.97 -1.57
CA PHE A 146 7.28 -27.90 -0.72
C PHE A 146 6.36 -26.67 -0.83
N TYR A 147 6.06 -26.07 0.30
CA TYR A 147 5.27 -24.85 0.39
C TYR A 147 6.17 -23.73 0.86
N PHE A 148 6.07 -22.59 0.17
CA PHE A 148 6.80 -21.37 0.50
C PHE A 148 5.82 -20.24 0.74
N ARG A 149 6.00 -19.53 1.83
CA ARG A 149 5.34 -18.24 2.00
C ARG A 149 6.27 -17.16 1.45
N ILE A 150 5.74 -16.35 0.56
CA ILE A 150 6.41 -15.20 0.01
C ILE A 150 5.80 -13.98 0.68
N THR A 151 6.62 -13.14 1.28
CA THR A 151 6.17 -11.85 1.81
C THR A 151 6.94 -10.77 1.09
N ALA A 152 6.21 -9.84 0.49
CA ALA A 152 6.74 -8.75 -0.32
C ALA A 152 6.29 -7.40 0.22
N VAL A 153 7.16 -6.42 0.18
CA VAL A 153 6.86 -5.03 0.52
C VAL A 153 7.14 -4.12 -0.67
N GLY A 154 6.23 -3.19 -0.88
CA GLY A 154 6.40 -2.10 -1.82
C GLY A 154 6.12 -0.78 -1.14
N TYR A 155 6.83 0.24 -1.56
CA TYR A 155 6.80 1.57 -0.96
C TYR A 155 6.10 2.55 -1.90
N GLY A 156 5.37 3.51 -1.32
CA GLY A 156 4.85 4.66 -2.05
C GLY A 156 5.96 5.59 -2.52
N GLY A 157 5.59 6.69 -3.16
CA GLY A 157 6.53 7.71 -3.61
C GLY A 157 6.69 8.88 -2.64
N ALA A 158 5.78 9.01 -1.67
CA ALA A 158 5.83 10.08 -0.69
C ALA A 158 6.81 9.75 0.44
N LEU A 159 7.60 10.76 0.81
CA LEU A 159 8.57 10.67 1.91
C LEU A 159 8.09 11.50 3.10
N ASP A 160 8.43 11.06 4.29
CA ASP A 160 8.30 11.82 5.53
C ASP A 160 9.45 12.84 5.67
N ASP A 161 9.38 13.69 6.69
CA ASP A 161 10.38 14.70 7.00
C ASP A 161 11.80 14.09 7.26
N ASP A 162 11.85 12.85 7.70
CA ASP A 162 13.09 12.09 7.93
C ASP A 162 13.61 11.36 6.68
N GLY A 163 12.91 11.49 5.54
CA GLY A 163 13.27 10.83 4.28
C GLY A 163 12.82 9.36 4.18
N SER A 164 12.02 8.88 5.12
CA SER A 164 11.46 7.53 5.10
C SER A 164 10.17 7.48 4.28
N PRO A 165 9.84 6.34 3.62
CA PRO A 165 8.59 6.19 2.88
C PRO A 165 7.38 6.33 3.79
N LEU A 166 6.43 7.20 3.43
CA LEU A 166 5.17 7.39 4.17
C LEU A 166 4.23 6.19 4.05
N THR A 167 4.33 5.45 2.97
CA THR A 167 3.42 4.35 2.67
C THR A 167 4.23 3.09 2.38
N ALA A 168 3.94 2.03 3.13
CA ALA A 168 4.42 0.69 2.85
C ALA A 168 3.23 -0.26 2.71
N VAL A 169 3.23 -1.07 1.67
CA VAL A 169 2.21 -2.09 1.40
C VAL A 169 2.87 -3.46 1.45
N VAL A 170 2.36 -4.32 2.32
CA VAL A 170 2.86 -5.69 2.48
C VAL A 170 1.85 -6.67 1.87
N LEU A 171 2.32 -7.53 1.00
CA LEU A 171 1.57 -8.62 0.40
C LEU A 171 2.19 -9.95 0.78
N SER A 172 1.35 -10.96 0.97
CA SER A 172 1.81 -12.31 1.25
C SER A 172 1.06 -13.31 0.37
N SER A 173 1.81 -14.27 -0.18
CA SER A 173 1.30 -15.36 -1.01
C SER A 173 1.91 -16.69 -0.55
N VAL A 174 1.22 -17.80 -0.80
CA VAL A 174 1.74 -19.14 -0.58
C VAL A 174 1.92 -19.82 -1.92
N TYR A 175 3.15 -20.16 -2.21
CA TYR A 175 3.55 -20.87 -3.43
C TYR A 175 3.81 -22.34 -3.14
N ARG A 176 3.33 -23.22 -4.02
CA ARG A 176 3.61 -24.66 -3.97
C ARG A 176 4.58 -25.02 -5.10
N SER A 177 5.74 -25.52 -4.74
CA SER A 177 6.68 -26.11 -5.69
C SER A 177 6.33 -27.58 -5.91
N HIS A 178 6.40 -27.99 -7.16
CA HIS A 178 6.26 -29.39 -7.59
C HIS A 178 7.63 -30.05 -7.73
#